data_11413e2ff0dd207c7f0f16b10dc9efe8
#
_entry.id   11413e2ff0dd207c7f0f16b10dc9efe8
#
_cell.length_a   1.000
_cell.length_b   1.000
_cell.length_c   1.000
_cell.angle_alpha   90.00
_cell.angle_beta   90.00
_cell.angle_gamma   90.00
#
_symmetry.space_group_name_H-M   'P 1'
#
loop_
_entity.id
_entity.type
_entity.pdbx_description
1 polymer ?
#
loop_
_entity_poly.entity_id
_entity_poly.type
_entity_poly.pdbx_seq_one_letter_code
_entity_poly.pdbx_strand_id
1 'polypeptide(L)'
;PPDMAARRARAQARMKNLIETVGLTEDQQIQVRDFNQSLRKRIRSLAQAGRGSGFRDAVDQLRQENSTRIMNILETSQKLKFRNMIAERRANPAVPGKVWVLKNGVPKLINVMIGVGDGSFTELIRGDLKEGLDLIIGIKRS
;
A
#
# COMPACT_ATOMS: atom_id res chain seq x y z
N PRO A 1 -5.56 15.88 11.12
CA PRO A 1 -4.28 15.82 10.43
C PRO A 1 -4.47 15.41 8.96
N PRO A 2 -3.78 16.05 8.02
CA PRO A 2 -3.92 15.81 6.58
C PRO A 2 -3.69 14.34 6.18
N ASP A 3 -3.17 13.55 7.08
CA ASP A 3 -2.81 12.16 6.88
C ASP A 3 -3.99 11.16 6.98
N MET A 4 -5.09 11.55 7.59
CA MET A 4 -6.24 10.64 7.78
C MET A 4 -7.01 10.36 6.48
N ALA A 5 -7.23 11.39 5.68
CA ALA A 5 -7.87 11.23 4.37
C ALA A 5 -7.02 10.41 3.42
N ALA A 6 -5.70 10.66 3.37
CA ALA A 6 -4.76 9.89 2.58
C ALA A 6 -4.70 8.41 3.02
N ARG A 7 -4.72 8.15 4.32
CA ARG A 7 -4.74 6.78 4.86
C ARG A 7 -6.02 6.02 4.49
N ARG A 8 -7.17 6.70 4.55
CA ARG A 8 -8.45 6.13 4.12
C ARG A 8 -8.46 5.80 2.64
N ALA A 9 -8.00 6.73 1.81
CA ALA A 9 -7.91 6.54 0.36
C ALA A 9 -7.02 5.33 0.00
N ARG A 10 -5.89 5.17 0.67
CA ARG A 10 -5.00 4.01 0.48
C ARG A 10 -5.63 2.70 0.91
N ALA A 11 -6.33 2.69 2.04
CA ALA A 11 -7.03 1.50 2.51
C ALA A 11 -8.14 1.08 1.53
N GLN A 12 -8.87 2.04 1.00
CA GLN A 12 -9.89 1.80 -0.03
C GLN A 12 -9.28 1.28 -1.33
N ALA A 13 -8.18 1.88 -1.80
CA ALA A 13 -7.49 1.45 -3.01
C ALA A 13 -6.95 0.01 -2.88
N ARG A 14 -6.38 -0.34 -1.73
CA ARG A 14 -5.93 -1.72 -1.46
C ARG A 14 -7.08 -2.70 -1.43
N MET A 15 -8.20 -2.34 -0.83
CA MET A 15 -9.38 -3.20 -0.78
C MET A 15 -9.98 -3.38 -2.16
N LYS A 16 -10.08 -2.32 -2.95
CA LYS A 16 -10.53 -2.38 -4.33
C LYS A 16 -9.65 -3.30 -5.17
N ASN A 17 -8.34 -3.16 -5.08
CA ASN A 17 -7.38 -4.02 -5.78
C ASN A 17 -7.55 -5.49 -5.37
N LEU A 18 -7.72 -5.76 -4.08
CA LEU A 18 -7.94 -7.12 -3.59
C LEU A 18 -9.25 -7.71 -4.14
N ILE A 19 -10.33 -6.95 -4.15
CA ILE A 19 -11.63 -7.36 -4.69
C ILE A 19 -11.50 -7.69 -6.19
N GLU A 20 -10.89 -6.82 -6.96
CA GLU A 20 -10.75 -6.97 -8.42
C GLU A 20 -9.80 -8.11 -8.79
N THR A 21 -8.67 -8.26 -8.08
CA THR A 21 -7.65 -9.25 -8.39
C THR A 21 -8.07 -10.66 -7.98
N VAL A 22 -8.64 -10.81 -6.80
CA VAL A 22 -9.00 -12.11 -6.22
C VAL A 22 -10.44 -12.51 -6.56
N GLY A 23 -11.32 -11.54 -6.81
CA GLY A 23 -12.73 -11.80 -7.08
C GLY A 23 -13.51 -12.11 -5.82
N LEU A 24 -13.41 -11.26 -4.79
CA LEU A 24 -14.11 -11.47 -3.51
C LEU A 24 -15.61 -11.30 -3.65
N THR A 25 -16.36 -12.23 -3.07
CA THR A 25 -17.81 -12.09 -2.88
C THR A 25 -18.12 -11.00 -1.86
N GLU A 26 -19.36 -10.53 -1.82
CA GLU A 26 -19.78 -9.51 -0.84
C GLU A 26 -19.54 -9.95 0.61
N ASP A 27 -19.86 -11.20 0.95
CA ASP A 27 -19.62 -11.76 2.28
C ASP A 27 -18.12 -11.82 2.61
N GLN A 28 -17.30 -12.24 1.67
CA GLN A 28 -15.84 -12.24 1.83
C GLN A 28 -15.29 -10.81 2.01
N GLN A 29 -15.83 -9.84 1.29
CA GLN A 29 -15.45 -8.44 1.46
C GLN A 29 -15.72 -7.91 2.87
N ILE A 30 -16.88 -8.25 3.44
CA ILE A 30 -17.23 -7.90 4.81
C ILE A 30 -16.25 -8.52 5.79
N GLN A 31 -15.98 -9.82 5.66
CA GLN A 31 -15.04 -10.54 6.53
C GLN A 31 -13.61 -9.98 6.42
N VAL A 32 -13.13 -9.68 5.22
CA VAL A 32 -11.80 -9.09 5.02
C VAL A 32 -11.71 -7.70 5.64
N ARG A 33 -12.75 -6.89 5.53
CA ARG A 33 -12.79 -5.57 6.20
C ARG A 33 -12.67 -5.71 7.71
N ASP A 34 -13.41 -6.66 8.31
CA ASP A 34 -13.36 -6.94 9.74
C ASP A 34 -11.97 -7.42 10.18
N PHE A 35 -11.36 -8.33 9.42
CA PHE A 35 -9.99 -8.79 9.68
C PHE A 35 -8.98 -7.64 9.63
N ASN A 36 -9.06 -6.80 8.61
CA ASN A 36 -8.17 -5.65 8.45
C ASN A 36 -8.39 -4.59 9.55
N GLN A 37 -9.62 -4.40 10.00
CA GLN A 37 -9.91 -3.49 11.11
C GLN A 37 -9.32 -4.03 12.42
N SER A 38 -9.48 -5.32 12.70
CA SER A 38 -8.88 -5.99 13.84
C SER A 38 -7.35 -5.89 13.81
N LEU A 39 -6.74 -6.15 12.66
CA LEU A 39 -5.30 -6.00 12.47
C LEU A 39 -4.83 -4.59 12.83
N ARG A 40 -5.50 -3.56 12.32
CA ARG A 40 -5.15 -2.16 12.61
C ARG A 40 -5.25 -1.83 14.10
N LYS A 41 -6.27 -2.33 14.78
CA LYS A 41 -6.43 -2.16 16.24
C LYS A 41 -5.27 -2.81 17.00
N ARG A 42 -4.92 -4.05 16.65
CA ARG A 42 -3.80 -4.78 17.27
C ARG A 42 -2.46 -4.08 17.04
N ILE A 43 -2.17 -3.62 15.83
CA ILE A 43 -0.94 -2.86 15.52
C ILE A 43 -0.90 -1.55 16.31
N ARG A 44 -2.02 -0.85 16.42
CA ARG A 44 -2.11 0.38 17.21
C ARG A 44 -1.82 0.13 18.68
N SER A 45 -2.37 -0.92 19.26
CA SER A 45 -2.10 -1.32 20.64
C SER A 45 -0.63 -1.64 20.86
N LEU A 46 0.01 -2.36 19.94
CA LEU A 46 1.46 -2.61 20.00
C LEU A 46 2.27 -1.31 19.92
N ALA A 47 1.89 -0.39 19.05
CA ALA A 47 2.57 0.89 18.90
C ALA A 47 2.45 1.77 20.16
N GLN A 48 1.31 1.69 20.85
CA GLN A 48 1.09 2.38 22.14
C GLN A 48 1.92 1.79 23.27
N ALA A 49 2.13 0.48 23.26
CA ALA A 49 2.97 -0.21 24.24
C ALA A 49 4.47 0.06 24.06
N GLY A 50 4.88 0.54 22.89
CA GLY A 50 6.25 0.93 22.58
C GLY A 50 6.75 0.36 21.25
N ARG A 51 7.56 1.13 20.54
CA ARG A 51 8.18 0.76 19.27
C ARG A 51 9.63 0.33 19.43
N GLY A 52 9.90 -0.46 20.46
CA GLY A 52 11.24 -0.99 20.72
C GLY A 52 11.66 -2.11 19.77
N SER A 53 12.74 -2.79 20.13
CA SER A 53 13.20 -3.99 19.43
C SER A 53 12.09 -5.05 19.44
N GLY A 54 11.85 -5.70 18.30
CA GLY A 54 10.79 -6.69 18.17
C GLY A 54 9.42 -6.14 17.71
N PHE A 55 9.22 -4.83 17.69
CA PHE A 55 7.97 -4.25 17.19
C PHE A 55 7.68 -4.63 15.73
N ARG A 56 8.70 -4.55 14.87
CA ARG A 56 8.57 -4.93 13.46
C ARG A 56 8.20 -6.39 13.30
N ASP A 57 8.88 -7.27 14.02
CA ASP A 57 8.62 -8.71 13.97
C ASP A 57 7.20 -9.04 14.45
N ALA A 58 6.75 -8.39 15.52
CA ALA A 58 5.38 -8.54 16.02
C ALA A 58 4.34 -8.05 14.99
N VAL A 59 4.58 -6.94 14.34
CA VAL A 59 3.70 -6.43 13.27
C VAL A 59 3.68 -7.39 12.07
N ASP A 60 4.83 -7.93 11.68
CA ASP A 60 4.91 -8.88 10.57
C ASP A 60 4.19 -10.19 10.89
N GLN A 61 4.28 -10.68 12.11
CA GLN A 61 3.49 -11.83 12.57
C GLN A 61 1.99 -11.55 12.49
N LEU A 62 1.54 -10.39 12.94
CA LEU A 62 0.13 -10.00 12.85
C LEU A 62 -0.36 -9.93 11.40
N ARG A 63 0.47 -9.45 10.50
CA ARG A 63 0.17 -9.41 9.06
C ARG A 63 0.07 -10.80 8.46
N GLN A 64 0.97 -11.70 8.86
CA GLN A 64 0.93 -13.11 8.43
C GLN A 64 -0.32 -13.82 8.94
N GLU A 65 -0.67 -13.65 10.22
CA GLU A 65 -1.92 -14.16 10.79
C GLU A 65 -3.14 -13.66 10.01
N ASN A 66 -3.16 -12.36 9.69
CA ASN A 66 -4.25 -11.77 8.92
C ASN A 66 -4.34 -12.35 7.51
N SER A 67 -3.21 -12.55 6.84
CA SER A 67 -3.17 -13.20 5.52
C SER A 67 -3.68 -14.62 5.59
N THR A 68 -3.34 -15.37 6.62
CA THR A 68 -3.85 -16.74 6.86
C THR A 68 -5.35 -16.73 7.08
N ARG A 69 -5.88 -15.80 7.85
CA ARG A 69 -7.33 -15.64 8.07
C ARG A 69 -8.07 -15.36 6.75
N ILE A 70 -7.51 -14.47 5.93
CA ILE A 70 -8.08 -14.18 4.60
C ILE A 70 -8.04 -15.44 3.73
N MET A 71 -6.90 -16.14 3.68
CA MET A 71 -6.77 -17.39 2.94
C MET A 71 -7.86 -18.41 3.30
N ASN A 72 -8.16 -18.54 4.58
CA ASN A 72 -9.08 -19.56 5.08
C ASN A 72 -10.55 -19.35 4.63
N ILE A 73 -10.91 -18.13 4.22
CA ILE A 73 -12.24 -17.83 3.70
C ILE A 73 -12.31 -17.86 2.17
N LEU A 74 -11.18 -18.05 1.49
CA LEU A 74 -11.10 -18.05 0.03
C LEU A 74 -11.31 -19.46 -0.55
N GLU A 75 -11.89 -19.51 -1.74
CA GLU A 75 -11.96 -20.73 -2.54
C GLU A 75 -10.60 -21.02 -3.20
N THR A 76 -10.42 -22.24 -3.72
CA THR A 76 -9.14 -22.70 -4.28
C THR A 76 -8.59 -21.77 -5.36
N SER A 77 -9.42 -21.33 -6.30
CA SER A 77 -9.01 -20.40 -7.36
C SER A 77 -8.62 -19.02 -6.82
N GLN A 78 -9.36 -18.55 -5.82
CA GLN A 78 -9.08 -17.29 -5.15
C GLN A 78 -7.78 -17.36 -4.35
N LYS A 79 -7.51 -18.48 -3.68
CA LYS A 79 -6.25 -18.70 -2.94
C LYS A 79 -5.03 -18.56 -3.82
N LEU A 80 -5.08 -19.11 -5.04
CA LEU A 80 -3.98 -19.00 -6.00
C LEU A 80 -3.73 -17.53 -6.39
N LYS A 81 -4.79 -16.81 -6.74
CA LYS A 81 -4.70 -15.38 -7.07
C LYS A 81 -4.16 -14.54 -5.91
N PHE A 82 -4.60 -14.83 -4.70
CA PHE A 82 -4.13 -14.14 -3.50
C PHE A 82 -2.66 -14.43 -3.20
N ARG A 83 -2.22 -15.67 -3.32
CA ARG A 83 -0.79 -16.06 -3.18
C ARG A 83 0.08 -15.35 -4.20
N ASN A 84 -0.34 -15.31 -5.46
CA ASN A 84 0.39 -14.64 -6.53
C ASN A 84 0.52 -13.13 -6.26
N MET A 85 -0.56 -12.50 -5.78
CA MET A 85 -0.53 -11.09 -5.41
C MET A 85 0.45 -10.79 -4.27
N ILE A 86 0.49 -11.64 -3.25
CA ILE A 86 1.46 -11.51 -2.14
C ILE A 86 2.89 -11.72 -2.65
N ALA A 87 3.11 -12.73 -3.49
CA ALA A 87 4.43 -13.02 -4.06
C ALA A 87 4.95 -11.87 -4.91
N GLU A 88 4.10 -11.25 -5.73
CA GLU A 88 4.45 -10.06 -6.53
C GLU A 88 4.85 -8.88 -5.65
N ARG A 89 4.13 -8.64 -4.55
CA ARG A 89 4.47 -7.57 -3.60
C ARG A 89 5.82 -7.80 -2.92
N ARG A 90 6.19 -9.06 -2.65
CA ARG A 90 7.49 -9.42 -2.06
C ARG A 90 8.63 -9.34 -3.08
N ALA A 91 8.37 -9.73 -4.33
CA ALA A 91 9.35 -9.69 -5.40
C ALA A 91 9.64 -8.26 -5.85
N ASN A 92 8.65 -7.37 -5.78
CA ASN A 92 8.73 -5.98 -6.20
C ASN A 92 8.39 -5.05 -5.02
N PRO A 93 9.25 -4.95 -4.00
CA PRO A 93 8.99 -4.08 -2.87
C PRO A 93 8.98 -2.62 -3.31
N ALA A 94 8.08 -1.85 -2.71
CA ALA A 94 8.04 -0.41 -2.92
C ALA A 94 9.34 0.23 -2.41
N VAL A 95 9.95 1.08 -3.23
CA VAL A 95 11.17 1.83 -2.89
C VAL A 95 10.83 3.30 -2.68
N PRO A 96 11.42 3.97 -1.68
CA PRO A 96 11.25 5.41 -1.52
C PRO A 96 11.91 6.15 -2.67
N GLY A 97 11.22 7.18 -3.18
CA GLY A 97 11.73 8.06 -4.21
C GLY A 97 11.32 9.50 -3.91
N LYS A 98 11.89 10.42 -4.66
CA LYS A 98 11.59 11.85 -4.57
C LYS A 98 11.27 12.37 -5.95
N VAL A 99 10.21 13.17 -6.03
CA VAL A 99 9.77 13.80 -7.27
C VAL A 99 9.62 15.30 -7.03
N TRP A 100 10.14 16.09 -7.95
CA TRP A 100 9.94 17.52 -7.95
C TRP A 100 8.79 17.89 -8.87
N VAL A 101 7.85 18.64 -8.35
CA VAL A 101 6.73 19.19 -9.13
C VAL A 101 6.79 20.70 -9.13
N LEU A 102 6.31 21.29 -10.21
CA LEU A 102 6.17 22.74 -10.31
C LEU A 102 4.76 23.13 -9.86
N LYS A 103 4.66 23.85 -8.76
CA LYS A 103 3.40 24.36 -8.22
C LYS A 103 3.43 25.88 -8.16
N ASN A 104 2.58 26.53 -8.97
CA ASN A 104 2.54 28.00 -9.08
C ASN A 104 3.92 28.62 -9.42
N GLY A 105 4.68 27.97 -10.30
CA GLY A 105 6.02 28.40 -10.67
C GLY A 105 7.12 28.08 -9.64
N VAL A 106 6.78 27.44 -8.52
CA VAL A 106 7.73 27.08 -7.45
C VAL A 106 7.96 25.59 -7.42
N PRO A 107 9.23 25.12 -7.47
CA PRO A 107 9.55 23.71 -7.30
C PRO A 107 9.18 23.21 -5.90
N LYS A 108 8.46 22.12 -5.82
CA LYS A 108 8.09 21.45 -4.58
C LYS A 108 8.52 20.00 -4.60
N LEU A 109 9.21 19.56 -3.55
CA LEU A 109 9.61 18.17 -3.37
C LEU A 109 8.46 17.33 -2.82
N ILE A 110 8.17 16.22 -3.49
CA ILE A 110 7.20 15.24 -3.01
C ILE A 110 7.89 13.90 -2.81
N ASN A 111 7.76 13.35 -1.60
CA ASN A 111 8.22 11.99 -1.31
C ASN A 111 7.18 10.99 -1.80
N VAL A 112 7.65 10.00 -2.54
CA VAL A 112 6.80 8.97 -3.15
C VAL A 112 7.35 7.58 -2.82
N MET A 113 6.50 6.57 -2.96
CA MET A 113 6.90 5.17 -2.98
C MET A 113 6.68 4.64 -4.38
N ILE A 114 7.72 4.16 -4.99
CA ILE A 114 7.72 3.65 -6.37
C ILE A 114 7.79 2.13 -6.37
N GLY A 115 7.04 1.52 -7.28
CA GLY A 115 7.06 0.09 -7.53
C GLY A 115 7.87 -0.26 -8.78
N VAL A 116 7.28 -1.09 -9.62
CA VAL A 116 7.93 -1.59 -10.84
C VAL A 116 8.00 -0.52 -11.91
N GLY A 117 9.12 -0.47 -12.62
CA GLY A 117 9.31 0.36 -13.80
C GLY A 117 9.84 -0.45 -14.97
N ASP A 118 9.46 -0.07 -16.19
CA ASP A 118 9.91 -0.68 -17.44
C ASP A 118 10.85 0.21 -18.27
N GLY A 119 11.28 1.32 -17.69
CA GLY A 119 12.10 2.35 -18.35
C GLY A 119 11.30 3.47 -19.01
N SER A 120 10.01 3.25 -19.30
CA SER A 120 9.09 4.26 -19.84
C SER A 120 8.07 4.72 -18.82
N PHE A 121 7.57 3.79 -18.02
CA PHE A 121 6.61 4.03 -16.95
C PHE A 121 7.11 3.44 -15.64
N THR A 122 6.81 4.10 -14.55
CA THR A 122 7.10 3.64 -13.20
C THR A 122 5.82 3.66 -12.38
N GLU A 123 5.54 2.55 -11.70
CA GLU A 123 4.37 2.45 -10.84
C GLU A 123 4.52 3.37 -9.62
N LEU A 124 3.54 4.23 -9.42
CA LEU A 124 3.43 5.04 -8.22
C LEU A 124 2.55 4.32 -7.20
N ILE A 125 3.16 3.79 -6.15
CA ILE A 125 2.44 3.08 -5.09
C ILE A 125 1.88 4.07 -4.07
N ARG A 126 2.62 5.13 -3.81
CA ARG A 126 2.28 6.10 -2.77
C ARG A 126 2.91 7.45 -3.08
N GLY A 127 2.12 8.48 -2.97
CA GLY A 127 2.57 9.86 -3.14
C GLY A 127 1.38 10.77 -3.41
N ASP A 128 1.55 12.04 -3.10
CA ASP A 128 0.54 13.07 -3.37
C ASP A 128 0.76 13.67 -4.77
N LEU A 129 0.67 12.79 -5.77
CA LEU A 129 0.74 13.16 -7.18
C LEU A 129 -0.63 13.01 -7.82
N LYS A 130 -1.10 14.06 -8.48
CA LYS A 130 -2.31 14.05 -9.29
C LYS A 130 -1.94 13.83 -10.76
N GLU A 131 -2.83 13.17 -11.48
CA GLU A 131 -2.70 13.03 -12.93
C GLU A 131 -2.63 14.41 -13.60
N GLY A 132 -1.75 14.55 -14.57
CA GLY A 132 -1.56 15.80 -15.31
C GLY A 132 -0.60 16.80 -14.65
N LEU A 133 0.05 16.46 -13.56
CA LEU A 133 1.10 17.31 -12.97
C LEU A 133 2.37 17.26 -13.80
N ASP A 134 2.98 18.41 -14.03
CA ASP A 134 4.29 18.50 -14.66
C ASP A 134 5.39 18.18 -13.65
N LEU A 135 6.20 17.20 -14.00
CA LEU A 135 7.34 16.79 -13.19
C LEU A 135 8.62 17.46 -13.70
N ILE A 136 9.45 17.88 -12.78
CA ILE A 136 10.78 18.42 -13.12
C ILE A 136 11.73 17.24 -13.28
N ILE A 137 12.22 17.01 -14.49
CA ILE A 137 13.11 15.90 -14.83
C ILE A 137 14.59 16.31 -14.87
N GLY A 138 14.87 17.59 -14.75
CA GLY A 138 16.24 18.09 -14.73
C GLY A 138 16.30 19.60 -14.71
N ILE A 139 17.48 20.12 -14.40
CA ILE A 139 17.79 21.55 -14.43
C ILE A 139 18.74 21.78 -15.57
N LYS A 140 18.37 22.64 -16.53
CA LYS A 140 19.25 23.05 -17.60
C LYS A 140 20.27 24.05 -17.06
N ARG A 141 21.52 23.66 -17.03
CA ARG A 141 22.62 24.58 -16.71
C ARG A 141 22.96 25.39 -17.96
N SER A 142 22.88 26.69 -17.80
CA SER A 142 23.34 27.64 -18.81
C SER A 142 24.86 27.91 -18.68
#